data_de136628a0c0d1baca00afa27830e4d8
#
_entry.id   de136628a0c0d1baca00afa27830e4d8
#
_cell.length_a   1.000
_cell.length_b   1.000
_cell.length_c   1.000
_cell.angle_alpha   90.00
_cell.angle_beta   90.00
_cell.angle_gamma   90.00
#
_symmetry.space_group_name_H-M   'P 1'
#
loop_
_entity.id
_entity.type
_entity.pdbx_description
1 polymer ?
#
loop_
_entity_poly.entity_id
_entity_poly.type
_entity_poly.pdbx_seq_one_letter_code
_entity_poly.pdbx_strand_id
1 'polypeptide(L)'
;MDFNMKKLASDAGVFFSRAVQFTEEKLGQAEKTELDAHFENLLARADTTKNWTEKILHQTEVLLQPNPSARVEEFLYEKLDRKVPSRVTNGELLAQYMMEAANDFGPGTPYGKTLLKVGETQKRLGGAERDFMHSASVSFLTPLRNFLEGDWRTITKERRILENRRLDLDACKARLKKAKAAEAKASAEHELRLAQTEFDRQAEVTRLLLEGISSTHVNHLRCLHEFVESQTTYYAQGYQFMLDLQKQLGRFPGTFVGNAESTSPPPATTSPTTVAATIPAVPIIPVVPTVGGASNPATAVDRALNLNDVKPPASGTRKARVLYDYEVADSSELALLADELITVYSLPGMDPDWLIGERGNQKGKVPVTYLELLS
;
A
#
# COMPACT_ATOMS: atom_id res chain seq x y z
N MET A 1 -51.08 5.37 -3.96
CA MET A 1 -49.93 6.24 -3.54
C MET A 1 -49.72 6.32 -2.03
N ASP A 2 -50.70 5.95 -1.19
CA ASP A 2 -50.63 6.11 0.27
C ASP A 2 -49.68 5.14 1.01
N PHE A 3 -49.43 3.99 0.45
CA PHE A 3 -48.55 2.98 1.09
C PHE A 3 -47.07 3.41 1.17
N ASN A 4 -46.61 4.16 0.20
CA ASN A 4 -45.25 4.68 0.13
C ASN A 4 -44.98 5.83 1.12
N MET A 5 -45.98 6.70 1.30
CA MET A 5 -45.85 7.85 2.24
C MET A 5 -45.84 7.44 3.68
N LYS A 6 -46.68 6.46 4.09
CA LYS A 6 -46.64 5.92 5.46
C LYS A 6 -45.34 5.22 5.80
N LYS A 7 -44.77 4.46 4.86
CA LYS A 7 -43.47 3.83 5.02
C LYS A 7 -42.34 4.87 5.13
N LEU A 8 -42.37 5.89 4.28
CA LEU A 8 -41.37 6.97 4.32
C LEU A 8 -41.42 7.76 5.63
N ALA A 9 -42.63 8.05 6.14
CA ALA A 9 -42.83 8.72 7.43
C ALA A 9 -42.36 7.84 8.61
N SER A 10 -42.61 6.53 8.54
CA SER A 10 -42.15 5.56 9.55
C SER A 10 -40.60 5.47 9.56
N ASP A 11 -39.99 5.35 8.39
CA ASP A 11 -38.53 5.27 8.22
C ASP A 11 -37.84 6.57 8.71
N ALA A 12 -38.45 7.74 8.40
CA ALA A 12 -37.97 9.03 8.92
C ALA A 12 -38.07 9.13 10.46
N GLY A 13 -39.16 8.62 11.04
CA GLY A 13 -39.34 8.57 12.50
C GLY A 13 -38.31 7.68 13.19
N VAL A 14 -38.02 6.53 12.63
CA VAL A 14 -36.98 5.61 13.13
C VAL A 14 -35.59 6.24 13.03
N PHE A 15 -35.29 6.87 11.89
CA PHE A 15 -34.01 7.57 11.72
C PHE A 15 -33.83 8.70 12.74
N PHE A 16 -34.86 9.50 12.95
CA PHE A 16 -34.83 10.58 13.95
C PHE A 16 -34.64 10.07 15.36
N SER A 17 -35.35 9.00 15.74
CA SER A 17 -35.22 8.35 17.05
C SER A 17 -33.78 7.85 17.30
N ARG A 18 -33.15 7.22 16.30
CA ARG A 18 -31.74 6.78 16.36
C ARG A 18 -30.79 7.96 16.50
N ALA A 19 -30.99 9.04 15.76
CA ALA A 19 -30.15 10.23 15.84
C ALA A 19 -30.21 10.90 17.22
N VAL A 20 -31.41 10.99 17.80
CA VAL A 20 -31.60 11.51 19.17
C VAL A 20 -30.91 10.61 20.18
N GLN A 21 -31.14 9.30 20.13
CA GLN A 21 -30.53 8.33 21.05
C GLN A 21 -29.00 8.39 20.96
N PHE A 22 -28.44 8.42 19.77
CA PHE A 22 -26.99 8.54 19.55
C PHE A 22 -26.41 9.84 20.14
N THR A 23 -27.15 10.93 20.03
CA THR A 23 -26.72 12.23 20.59
C THR A 23 -26.78 12.22 22.11
N GLU A 24 -27.87 11.69 22.67
CA GLU A 24 -28.04 11.56 24.14
C GLU A 24 -26.97 10.63 24.74
N GLU A 25 -26.58 9.54 24.07
CA GLU A 25 -25.49 8.66 24.48
C GLU A 25 -24.13 9.38 24.49
N LYS A 26 -23.82 10.14 23.44
CA LYS A 26 -22.59 10.94 23.38
C LYS A 26 -22.49 12.01 24.46
N LEU A 27 -23.64 12.54 24.88
CA LEU A 27 -23.73 13.52 25.97
C LEU A 27 -23.79 12.87 27.37
N GLY A 28 -23.77 11.54 27.47
CA GLY A 28 -23.88 10.80 28.72
C GLY A 28 -25.26 10.89 29.35
N GLN A 29 -26.30 11.27 28.60
CA GLN A 29 -27.67 11.45 29.08
C GLN A 29 -28.54 10.20 28.91
N ALA A 30 -28.10 9.25 28.07
CA ALA A 30 -28.79 7.97 27.86
C ALA A 30 -27.86 6.79 28.13
N GLU A 31 -28.46 5.69 28.62
CA GLU A 31 -27.73 4.42 28.76
C GLU A 31 -27.48 3.78 27.39
N LYS A 32 -26.27 3.27 27.22
CA LYS A 32 -25.83 2.50 26.04
C LYS A 32 -25.83 1.02 26.38
N THR A 33 -26.44 0.19 25.53
CA THR A 33 -26.27 -1.27 25.61
C THR A 33 -24.85 -1.62 25.23
N GLU A 34 -24.10 -2.20 26.15
CA GLU A 34 -22.74 -2.65 25.95
C GLU A 34 -22.72 -4.06 25.35
N LEU A 35 -21.76 -4.30 24.46
CA LEU A 35 -21.45 -5.63 23.98
C LEU A 35 -20.54 -6.32 25.02
N ASP A 36 -20.57 -7.64 25.07
CA ASP A 36 -19.67 -8.37 25.98
C ASP A 36 -18.19 -8.23 25.53
N ALA A 37 -17.28 -8.49 26.48
CA ALA A 37 -15.86 -8.33 26.27
C ALA A 37 -15.31 -9.25 25.15
N HIS A 38 -15.92 -10.43 24.94
CA HIS A 38 -15.54 -11.33 23.85
C HIS A 38 -15.90 -10.72 22.51
N PHE A 39 -17.10 -10.16 22.38
CA PHE A 39 -17.55 -9.50 21.15
C PHE A 39 -16.67 -8.29 20.81
N GLU A 40 -16.34 -7.47 21.80
CA GLU A 40 -15.44 -6.31 21.62
C GLU A 40 -14.05 -6.75 21.15
N ASN A 41 -13.52 -7.86 21.67
CA ASN A 41 -12.26 -8.44 21.20
C ASN A 41 -12.33 -8.92 19.74
N LEU A 42 -13.46 -9.52 19.35
CA LEU A 42 -13.68 -9.93 17.95
C LEU A 42 -13.72 -8.72 17.00
N LEU A 43 -14.39 -7.64 17.39
CA LEU A 43 -14.42 -6.38 16.65
C LEU A 43 -13.01 -5.80 16.49
N ALA A 44 -12.28 -5.67 17.58
CA ALA A 44 -10.90 -5.14 17.58
C ALA A 44 -9.97 -5.99 16.70
N ARG A 45 -10.11 -7.33 16.76
CA ARG A 45 -9.34 -8.25 15.91
C ARG A 45 -9.66 -8.07 14.44
N ALA A 46 -10.94 -7.91 14.09
CA ALA A 46 -11.36 -7.68 12.71
C ALA A 46 -10.83 -6.35 12.15
N ASP A 47 -10.93 -5.26 12.95
CA ASP A 47 -10.39 -3.95 12.59
C ASP A 47 -8.86 -4.00 12.39
N THR A 48 -8.16 -4.68 13.29
CA THR A 48 -6.70 -4.89 13.19
C THR A 48 -6.34 -5.66 11.92
N THR A 49 -7.09 -6.73 11.63
CA THR A 49 -6.87 -7.53 10.40
C THR A 49 -7.05 -6.68 9.16
N LYS A 50 -8.15 -5.93 9.09
CA LYS A 50 -8.42 -5.02 7.97
C LYS A 50 -7.29 -4.01 7.77
N ASN A 51 -6.93 -3.28 8.82
CA ASN A 51 -5.95 -2.20 8.74
C ASN A 51 -4.57 -2.70 8.29
N TRP A 52 -4.12 -3.85 8.79
CA TRP A 52 -2.84 -4.42 8.37
C TRP A 52 -2.92 -5.04 6.98
N THR A 53 -4.02 -5.67 6.62
CA THR A 53 -4.20 -6.21 5.27
C THR A 53 -4.13 -5.11 4.22
N GLU A 54 -4.76 -3.96 4.44
CA GLU A 54 -4.67 -2.80 3.54
C GLU A 54 -3.23 -2.30 3.36
N LYS A 55 -2.53 -2.11 4.48
CA LYS A 55 -1.14 -1.63 4.44
C LYS A 55 -0.20 -2.61 3.76
N ILE A 56 -0.35 -3.91 4.05
CA ILE A 56 0.47 -4.97 3.44
C ILE A 56 0.16 -5.06 1.94
N LEU A 57 -1.11 -5.07 1.56
CA LEU A 57 -1.54 -5.07 0.17
C LEU A 57 -0.91 -3.90 -0.60
N HIS A 58 -1.15 -2.68 -0.12
CA HIS A 58 -0.65 -1.47 -0.77
C HIS A 58 0.89 -1.47 -0.90
N GLN A 59 1.62 -1.80 0.19
CA GLN A 59 3.07 -1.80 0.14
C GLN A 59 3.63 -2.91 -0.75
N THR A 60 2.94 -4.05 -0.87
CA THR A 60 3.34 -5.10 -1.81
C THR A 60 3.07 -4.69 -3.26
N GLU A 61 1.98 -3.99 -3.54
CA GLU A 61 1.72 -3.40 -4.85
C GLU A 61 2.83 -2.42 -5.26
N VAL A 62 3.29 -1.58 -4.33
CA VAL A 62 4.43 -0.67 -4.56
C VAL A 62 5.74 -1.44 -4.79
N LEU A 63 5.97 -2.53 -4.05
CA LEU A 63 7.15 -3.38 -4.21
C LEU A 63 7.19 -4.03 -5.61
N LEU A 64 6.05 -4.55 -6.08
CA LEU A 64 5.96 -5.24 -7.36
C LEU A 64 5.92 -4.26 -8.55
N GLN A 65 5.31 -3.10 -8.39
CA GLN A 65 5.23 -2.05 -9.41
C GLN A 65 5.53 -0.69 -8.78
N PRO A 66 6.80 -0.26 -8.77
CA PRO A 66 7.20 1.01 -8.18
C PRO A 66 6.61 2.23 -8.87
N ASN A 67 6.31 2.14 -10.18
CA ASN A 67 5.76 3.26 -10.94
C ASN A 67 4.28 3.50 -10.58
N PRO A 68 3.91 4.65 -9.97
CA PRO A 68 2.54 4.95 -9.57
C PRO A 68 1.56 4.98 -10.74
N SER A 69 1.94 5.60 -11.86
CA SER A 69 1.09 5.68 -13.06
C SER A 69 0.75 4.30 -13.62
N ALA A 70 1.72 3.38 -13.59
CA ALA A 70 1.52 2.01 -14.00
C ALA A 70 0.53 1.27 -13.08
N ARG A 71 0.62 1.47 -11.75
CA ARG A 71 -0.33 0.89 -10.80
C ARG A 71 -1.76 1.38 -11.03
N VAL A 72 -1.94 2.69 -11.25
CA VAL A 72 -3.25 3.26 -11.55
C VAL A 72 -3.84 2.69 -12.84
N GLU A 73 -3.02 2.56 -13.88
CA GLU A 73 -3.46 1.99 -15.15
C GLU A 73 -3.85 0.50 -14.99
N GLU A 74 -3.05 -0.30 -14.30
CA GLU A 74 -3.36 -1.70 -13.98
C GLU A 74 -4.66 -1.84 -13.21
N PHE A 75 -4.87 -1.00 -12.20
CA PHE A 75 -6.12 -0.94 -11.44
C PHE A 75 -7.33 -0.60 -12.30
N LEU A 76 -7.20 0.36 -13.23
CA LEU A 76 -8.27 0.71 -14.16
C LEU A 76 -8.61 -0.44 -15.12
N TYR A 77 -7.59 -1.13 -15.66
CA TYR A 77 -7.82 -2.31 -16.49
C TYR A 77 -8.57 -3.41 -15.73
N GLU A 78 -8.17 -3.66 -14.46
CA GLU A 78 -8.83 -4.64 -13.60
C GLU A 78 -10.29 -4.26 -13.31
N LYS A 79 -10.57 -2.99 -12.98
CA LYS A 79 -11.95 -2.52 -12.72
C LYS A 79 -12.85 -2.55 -13.98
N LEU A 80 -12.25 -2.44 -15.16
CA LEU A 80 -12.97 -2.52 -16.45
C LEU A 80 -13.08 -3.95 -16.98
N ASP A 81 -12.64 -4.94 -16.20
CA ASP A 81 -12.56 -6.37 -16.62
C ASP A 81 -11.80 -6.55 -17.95
N ARG A 82 -10.76 -5.73 -18.14
CA ARG A 82 -9.89 -5.80 -19.31
C ARG A 82 -8.57 -6.44 -18.94
N LYS A 83 -8.03 -7.22 -19.88
CA LYS A 83 -6.71 -7.81 -19.71
C LYS A 83 -5.65 -6.71 -19.62
N VAL A 84 -4.91 -6.69 -18.51
CA VAL A 84 -3.76 -5.81 -18.35
C VAL A 84 -2.73 -6.12 -19.44
N PRO A 85 -2.27 -5.13 -20.23
CA PRO A 85 -1.23 -5.35 -21.22
C PRO A 85 0.03 -5.88 -20.55
N SER A 86 0.63 -6.92 -21.16
CA SER A 86 1.94 -7.39 -20.69
C SER A 86 2.98 -6.30 -20.93
N ARG A 87 3.46 -5.69 -19.86
CA ARG A 87 4.51 -4.67 -19.94
C ARG A 87 5.88 -5.32 -20.01
N VAL A 88 6.73 -4.73 -20.82
CA VAL A 88 8.16 -5.03 -20.85
C VAL A 88 8.78 -4.54 -19.54
N THR A 89 9.51 -5.39 -18.83
CA THR A 89 10.23 -4.98 -17.62
C THR A 89 11.41 -4.08 -17.96
N ASN A 90 11.91 -3.31 -16.98
CA ASN A 90 13.09 -2.48 -17.20
C ASN A 90 14.33 -3.32 -17.58
N GLY A 91 14.44 -4.54 -17.05
CA GLY A 91 15.48 -5.51 -17.44
C GLY A 91 15.36 -5.94 -18.89
N GLU A 92 14.15 -6.20 -19.38
CA GLU A 92 13.92 -6.55 -20.80
C GLU A 92 14.20 -5.37 -21.73
N LEU A 93 13.83 -4.14 -21.34
CA LEU A 93 14.13 -2.92 -22.12
C LEU A 93 15.64 -2.66 -22.18
N LEU A 94 16.35 -2.80 -21.06
CA LEU A 94 17.81 -2.73 -21.01
C LEU A 94 18.44 -3.79 -21.94
N ALA A 95 17.93 -5.02 -21.90
CA ALA A 95 18.36 -6.10 -22.77
C ALA A 95 18.22 -5.75 -24.24
N GLN A 96 17.09 -5.16 -24.63
CA GLN A 96 16.84 -4.72 -26.00
C GLN A 96 17.91 -3.71 -26.45
N TYR A 97 18.15 -2.66 -25.67
CA TYR A 97 19.15 -1.64 -26.00
C TYR A 97 20.57 -2.21 -26.07
N MET A 98 20.92 -3.13 -25.17
CA MET A 98 22.24 -3.80 -25.22
C MET A 98 22.41 -4.66 -26.49
N MET A 99 21.37 -5.37 -26.89
CA MET A 99 21.41 -6.19 -28.09
C MET A 99 21.43 -5.33 -29.37
N GLU A 100 20.69 -4.23 -29.42
CA GLU A 100 20.75 -3.26 -30.52
C GLU A 100 22.16 -2.65 -30.65
N ALA A 101 22.73 -2.16 -29.54
CA ALA A 101 24.07 -1.63 -29.49
C ALA A 101 25.13 -2.68 -29.87
N ALA A 102 24.95 -3.95 -29.50
CA ALA A 102 25.84 -5.02 -29.90
C ALA A 102 25.87 -5.23 -31.43
N ASN A 103 24.74 -5.06 -32.11
CA ASN A 103 24.65 -5.12 -33.56
C ASN A 103 25.35 -3.93 -34.21
N ASP A 104 25.17 -2.70 -33.69
CA ASP A 104 25.76 -1.49 -34.22
C ASP A 104 27.29 -1.46 -34.08
N PHE A 105 27.81 -1.91 -32.90
CA PHE A 105 29.26 -2.04 -32.68
C PHE A 105 29.88 -3.26 -33.36
N GLY A 106 29.08 -4.13 -33.93
CA GLY A 106 29.47 -5.38 -34.56
C GLY A 106 29.53 -6.56 -33.57
N PRO A 107 28.73 -7.61 -33.78
CA PRO A 107 28.65 -8.78 -32.89
C PRO A 107 29.94 -9.60 -32.84
N GLY A 108 30.87 -9.36 -33.77
CA GLY A 108 32.20 -9.96 -33.79
C GLY A 108 33.23 -9.29 -32.88
N THR A 109 32.98 -8.03 -32.49
CA THR A 109 33.89 -7.28 -31.63
C THR A 109 33.85 -7.78 -30.17
N PRO A 110 34.92 -7.64 -29.39
CA PRO A 110 34.90 -8.02 -27.96
C PRO A 110 33.79 -7.30 -27.19
N TYR A 111 33.57 -6.02 -27.46
CA TYR A 111 32.52 -5.22 -26.82
C TYR A 111 31.11 -5.67 -27.26
N GLY A 112 30.86 -5.82 -28.56
CA GLY A 112 29.58 -6.30 -29.07
C GLY A 112 29.22 -7.70 -28.56
N LYS A 113 30.18 -8.63 -28.51
CA LYS A 113 29.97 -9.98 -27.89
C LYS A 113 29.62 -9.90 -26.43
N THR A 114 30.26 -8.99 -25.69
CA THR A 114 29.95 -8.81 -24.25
C THR A 114 28.59 -8.22 -24.07
N LEU A 115 28.22 -7.17 -24.81
CA LEU A 115 26.89 -6.57 -24.79
C LEU A 115 25.80 -7.59 -25.10
N LEU A 116 26.01 -8.47 -26.10
CA LEU A 116 25.05 -9.51 -26.45
C LEU A 116 24.81 -10.47 -25.29
N LYS A 117 25.89 -10.99 -24.69
CA LYS A 117 25.79 -11.93 -23.53
C LYS A 117 25.10 -11.29 -22.31
N VAL A 118 25.45 -10.04 -22.01
CA VAL A 118 24.82 -9.29 -20.90
C VAL A 118 23.35 -9.02 -21.23
N GLY A 119 23.04 -8.57 -22.46
CA GLY A 119 21.68 -8.33 -22.91
C GLY A 119 20.79 -9.58 -22.84
N GLU A 120 21.27 -10.73 -23.32
CA GLU A 120 20.55 -12.00 -23.21
C GLU A 120 20.27 -12.36 -21.74
N THR A 121 21.23 -12.13 -20.84
CA THR A 121 21.03 -12.39 -19.41
C THR A 121 20.04 -11.42 -18.79
N GLN A 122 20.09 -10.12 -19.14
CA GLN A 122 19.10 -9.12 -18.68
C GLN A 122 17.69 -9.47 -19.17
N LYS A 123 17.54 -9.99 -20.39
CA LYS A 123 16.25 -10.46 -20.90
C LYS A 123 15.69 -11.61 -20.07
N ARG A 124 16.55 -12.58 -19.67
CA ARG A 124 16.15 -13.71 -18.80
C ARG A 124 15.76 -13.23 -17.40
N LEU A 125 16.51 -12.29 -16.82
CA LEU A 125 16.20 -11.67 -15.52
C LEU A 125 14.86 -10.94 -15.57
N GLY A 126 14.64 -10.10 -16.59
CA GLY A 126 13.36 -9.40 -16.75
C GLY A 126 12.18 -10.33 -16.96
N GLY A 127 12.38 -11.46 -17.68
CA GLY A 127 11.36 -12.52 -17.77
C GLY A 127 11.03 -13.14 -16.41
N ALA A 128 12.04 -13.50 -15.62
CA ALA A 128 11.84 -14.05 -14.28
C ALA A 128 11.17 -13.04 -13.32
N GLU A 129 11.50 -11.75 -13.44
CA GLU A 129 10.84 -10.67 -12.70
C GLU A 129 9.35 -10.59 -13.04
N ARG A 130 8.99 -10.63 -14.31
CA ARG A 130 7.59 -10.63 -14.76
C ARG A 130 6.82 -11.85 -14.24
N ASP A 131 7.43 -13.04 -14.27
CA ASP A 131 6.81 -14.26 -13.76
C ASP A 131 6.59 -14.17 -12.24
N PHE A 132 7.55 -13.61 -11.50
CA PHE A 132 7.40 -13.34 -10.07
C PHE A 132 6.27 -12.33 -9.80
N MET A 133 6.23 -11.20 -10.51
CA MET A 133 5.15 -10.21 -10.35
C MET A 133 3.78 -10.82 -10.60
N HIS A 134 3.66 -11.63 -11.66
CA HIS A 134 2.41 -12.33 -11.98
C HIS A 134 2.00 -13.32 -10.88
N SER A 135 2.91 -14.19 -10.44
CA SER A 135 2.65 -15.14 -9.37
C SER A 135 2.24 -14.47 -8.08
N ALA A 136 2.97 -13.43 -7.66
CA ALA A 136 2.68 -12.66 -6.45
C ALA A 136 1.32 -11.95 -6.53
N SER A 137 0.97 -11.41 -7.71
CA SER A 137 -0.34 -10.80 -7.92
C SER A 137 -1.49 -11.79 -7.73
N VAL A 138 -1.37 -12.98 -8.30
CA VAL A 138 -2.43 -14.00 -8.26
C VAL A 138 -2.50 -14.67 -6.89
N SER A 139 -1.36 -15.10 -6.34
CA SER A 139 -1.32 -15.92 -5.13
C SER A 139 -1.34 -15.14 -3.83
N PHE A 140 -0.98 -13.86 -3.85
CA PHE A 140 -0.90 -13.03 -2.65
C PHE A 140 -1.80 -11.80 -2.70
N LEU A 141 -1.66 -10.91 -3.71
CA LEU A 141 -2.46 -9.68 -3.73
C LEU A 141 -3.95 -9.95 -3.92
N THR A 142 -4.33 -10.82 -4.86
CA THR A 142 -5.74 -11.10 -5.14
C THR A 142 -6.50 -11.64 -3.92
N PRO A 143 -6.01 -12.62 -3.14
CA PRO A 143 -6.68 -13.06 -1.93
C PRO A 143 -6.83 -11.99 -0.85
N LEU A 144 -5.82 -11.11 -0.66
CA LEU A 144 -5.90 -9.99 0.27
C LEU A 144 -6.98 -8.98 -0.16
N ARG A 145 -7.04 -8.69 -1.45
CA ARG A 145 -8.05 -7.79 -2.03
C ARG A 145 -9.45 -8.38 -1.93
N ASN A 146 -9.61 -9.69 -2.16
CA ASN A 146 -10.88 -10.38 -2.00
C ASN A 146 -11.41 -10.31 -0.56
N PHE A 147 -10.53 -10.43 0.44
CA PHE A 147 -10.93 -10.20 1.82
C PHE A 147 -11.46 -8.78 2.04
N LEU A 148 -10.74 -7.76 1.57
CA LEU A 148 -11.13 -6.34 1.78
C LEU A 148 -12.42 -5.98 1.04
N GLU A 149 -12.58 -6.43 -0.20
CA GLU A 149 -13.72 -6.11 -1.05
C GLU A 149 -14.95 -7.01 -0.79
N GLY A 150 -14.75 -8.20 -0.25
CA GLY A 150 -15.79 -9.19 0.04
C GLY A 150 -16.14 -9.27 1.52
N ASP A 151 -15.35 -10.02 2.27
CA ASP A 151 -15.62 -10.37 3.67
C ASP A 151 -15.70 -9.12 4.55
N TRP A 152 -14.73 -8.22 4.44
CA TRP A 152 -14.71 -6.99 5.20
C TRP A 152 -15.90 -6.07 4.89
N ARG A 153 -16.28 -5.96 3.63
CA ARG A 153 -17.48 -5.19 3.25
C ARG A 153 -18.75 -5.77 3.88
N THR A 154 -18.86 -7.09 3.92
CA THR A 154 -19.97 -7.78 4.57
C THR A 154 -19.97 -7.54 6.08
N ILE A 155 -18.83 -7.70 6.73
CA ILE A 155 -18.67 -7.42 8.18
C ILE A 155 -19.07 -5.97 8.48
N THR A 156 -18.59 -5.01 7.70
CA THR A 156 -18.92 -3.58 7.90
C THR A 156 -20.41 -3.31 7.77
N LYS A 157 -21.07 -3.91 6.78
CA LYS A 157 -22.52 -3.80 6.61
C LYS A 157 -23.27 -4.36 7.83
N GLU A 158 -22.93 -5.56 8.28
CA GLU A 158 -23.62 -6.20 9.40
C GLU A 158 -23.34 -5.48 10.74
N ARG A 159 -22.14 -4.95 10.95
CA ARG A 159 -21.81 -4.07 12.09
C ARG A 159 -22.67 -2.81 12.09
N ARG A 160 -22.91 -2.20 10.94
CA ARG A 160 -23.80 -1.03 10.84
C ARG A 160 -25.25 -1.38 11.16
N ILE A 161 -25.71 -2.56 10.73
CA ILE A 161 -27.06 -3.03 11.08
C ILE A 161 -27.16 -3.29 12.59
N LEU A 162 -26.14 -3.93 13.19
CA LEU A 162 -26.07 -4.17 14.62
C LEU A 162 -26.16 -2.86 15.43
N GLU A 163 -25.38 -1.86 15.03
CA GLU A 163 -25.42 -0.55 15.68
C GLU A 163 -26.81 0.11 15.58
N ASN A 164 -27.47 0.00 14.44
CA ASN A 164 -28.83 0.49 14.29
C ASN A 164 -29.80 -0.26 15.20
N ARG A 165 -29.69 -1.60 15.35
CA ARG A 165 -30.54 -2.40 16.23
C ARG A 165 -30.27 -2.09 17.71
N ARG A 166 -29.02 -1.81 18.07
CA ARG A 166 -28.65 -1.35 19.39
C ARG A 166 -29.33 -0.02 19.74
N LEU A 167 -29.26 0.97 18.85
CA LEU A 167 -29.93 2.27 19.02
C LEU A 167 -31.46 2.13 19.14
N ASP A 168 -32.08 1.24 18.35
CA ASP A 168 -33.52 0.95 18.45
C ASP A 168 -33.87 0.35 19.82
N LEU A 169 -33.08 -0.60 20.31
CA LEU A 169 -33.22 -1.22 21.60
C LEU A 169 -33.13 -0.19 22.74
N ASP A 170 -32.10 0.66 22.71
CA ASP A 170 -31.86 1.66 23.75
C ASP A 170 -32.93 2.76 23.74
N ALA A 171 -33.44 3.14 22.56
CA ALA A 171 -34.61 4.03 22.43
C ALA A 171 -35.89 3.40 23.01
N CYS A 172 -36.09 2.08 22.84
CA CYS A 172 -37.21 1.37 23.45
C CYS A 172 -37.07 1.31 24.98
N LYS A 173 -35.88 1.07 25.51
CA LYS A 173 -35.59 1.13 26.97
C LYS A 173 -35.91 2.52 27.56
N ALA A 174 -35.48 3.59 26.85
CA ALA A 174 -35.76 4.96 27.27
C ALA A 174 -37.25 5.29 27.23
N ARG A 175 -38.00 4.80 26.23
CA ARG A 175 -39.48 4.96 26.17
C ARG A 175 -40.17 4.24 27.30
N LEU A 176 -39.77 3.02 27.61
CA LEU A 176 -40.35 2.27 28.71
C LEU A 176 -40.13 2.98 30.06
N LYS A 177 -38.94 3.54 30.31
CA LYS A 177 -38.66 4.34 31.53
C LYS A 177 -39.55 5.59 31.64
N LYS A 178 -39.91 6.21 30.50
CA LYS A 178 -40.76 7.42 30.45
C LYS A 178 -42.27 7.12 30.49
N ALA A 179 -42.71 5.88 30.24
CA ALA A 179 -44.13 5.49 30.16
C ALA A 179 -44.75 5.43 31.57
N LYS A 180 -45.81 6.23 31.82
CA LYS A 180 -46.52 6.31 33.10
C LYS A 180 -47.86 5.59 33.10
N ALA A 181 -48.61 5.62 31.98
CA ALA A 181 -49.91 4.97 31.86
C ALA A 181 -49.76 3.46 31.63
N ALA A 182 -50.65 2.65 32.17
CA ALA A 182 -50.57 1.18 32.09
C ALA A 182 -50.58 0.66 30.64
N GLU A 183 -51.43 1.23 29.77
CA GLU A 183 -51.47 0.87 28.36
C GLU A 183 -50.21 1.28 27.61
N ALA A 184 -49.68 2.49 27.86
CA ALA A 184 -48.43 2.95 27.29
C ALA A 184 -47.22 2.09 27.73
N LYS A 185 -47.23 1.62 28.97
CA LYS A 185 -46.22 0.71 29.52
C LYS A 185 -46.28 -0.66 28.83
N ALA A 186 -47.49 -1.24 28.70
CA ALA A 186 -47.67 -2.53 28.04
C ALA A 186 -47.21 -2.49 26.54
N SER A 187 -47.54 -1.40 25.82
CA SER A 187 -47.08 -1.18 24.46
C SER A 187 -45.55 -1.06 24.40
N ALA A 188 -44.92 -0.24 25.26
CA ALA A 188 -43.48 -0.07 25.30
C ALA A 188 -42.73 -1.37 25.68
N GLU A 189 -43.31 -2.20 26.56
CA GLU A 189 -42.76 -3.53 26.90
C GLU A 189 -42.82 -4.49 25.72
N HIS A 190 -43.87 -4.43 24.91
CA HIS A 190 -43.95 -5.25 23.69
C HIS A 190 -42.91 -4.80 22.65
N GLU A 191 -42.81 -3.49 22.41
CA GLU A 191 -41.79 -2.93 21.50
C GLU A 191 -40.38 -3.28 21.96
N LEU A 192 -40.09 -3.18 23.27
CA LEU A 192 -38.78 -3.53 23.80
C LEU A 192 -38.44 -5.01 23.57
N ARG A 193 -39.38 -5.92 23.75
CA ARG A 193 -39.17 -7.36 23.50
C ARG A 193 -38.85 -7.62 22.01
N LEU A 194 -39.53 -6.96 21.11
CA LEU A 194 -39.25 -7.07 19.67
C LEU A 194 -37.83 -6.51 19.33
N ALA A 195 -37.51 -5.33 19.84
CA ALA A 195 -36.21 -4.71 19.62
C ALA A 195 -35.07 -5.55 20.21
N GLN A 196 -35.25 -6.18 21.38
CA GLN A 196 -34.30 -7.08 21.99
C GLN A 196 -34.07 -8.32 21.10
N THR A 197 -35.13 -8.95 20.61
CA THR A 197 -35.02 -10.12 19.74
C THR A 197 -34.25 -9.80 18.44
N GLU A 198 -34.53 -8.65 17.83
CA GLU A 198 -33.87 -8.21 16.60
C GLU A 198 -32.39 -7.85 16.86
N PHE A 199 -32.09 -7.24 18.00
CA PHE A 199 -30.71 -6.96 18.42
C PHE A 199 -29.92 -8.26 18.64
N ASP A 200 -30.48 -9.20 19.45
CA ASP A 200 -29.81 -10.47 19.75
C ASP A 200 -29.54 -11.29 18.48
N ARG A 201 -30.54 -11.33 17.57
CA ARG A 201 -30.36 -11.99 16.28
C ARG A 201 -29.23 -11.37 15.46
N GLN A 202 -29.20 -10.03 15.38
CA GLN A 202 -28.18 -9.33 14.60
C GLN A 202 -26.80 -9.45 15.25
N ALA A 203 -26.73 -9.44 16.59
CA ALA A 203 -25.50 -9.68 17.33
C ALA A 203 -24.93 -11.06 16.99
N GLU A 204 -25.75 -12.10 16.96
CA GLU A 204 -25.32 -13.44 16.60
C GLU A 204 -24.80 -13.54 15.16
N VAL A 205 -25.51 -12.95 14.19
CA VAL A 205 -25.05 -12.89 12.78
C VAL A 205 -23.70 -12.19 12.67
N THR A 206 -23.54 -11.05 13.34
CA THR A 206 -22.30 -10.29 13.31
C THR A 206 -21.17 -11.04 14.01
N ARG A 207 -21.44 -11.70 15.14
CA ARG A 207 -20.47 -12.52 15.87
C ARG A 207 -19.90 -13.65 15.01
N LEU A 208 -20.76 -14.40 14.33
CA LEU A 208 -20.33 -15.49 13.43
C LEU A 208 -19.43 -14.99 12.30
N LEU A 209 -19.72 -13.83 11.71
CA LEU A 209 -18.85 -13.23 10.70
C LEU A 209 -17.49 -12.81 11.27
N LEU A 210 -17.47 -12.25 12.47
CA LEU A 210 -16.23 -11.85 13.15
C LEU A 210 -15.38 -13.05 13.55
N GLU A 211 -15.99 -14.16 13.99
CA GLU A 211 -15.29 -15.43 14.28
C GLU A 211 -14.63 -15.99 13.01
N GLY A 212 -15.24 -15.79 11.85
CA GLY A 212 -14.71 -16.15 10.55
C GLY A 212 -13.34 -15.54 10.21
N ILE A 213 -12.93 -14.47 10.89
CA ILE A 213 -11.58 -13.85 10.74
C ILE A 213 -10.47 -14.86 11.03
N SER A 214 -10.71 -15.86 11.85
CA SER A 214 -9.73 -16.94 12.08
C SER A 214 -9.41 -17.73 10.81
N SER A 215 -10.42 -18.02 10.01
CA SER A 215 -10.24 -18.68 8.70
C SER A 215 -9.54 -17.74 7.69
N THR A 216 -9.84 -16.45 7.75
CA THR A 216 -9.13 -15.44 6.95
C THR A 216 -7.64 -15.45 7.27
N HIS A 217 -7.24 -15.52 8.55
CA HIS A 217 -5.83 -15.59 8.93
C HIS A 217 -5.14 -16.85 8.42
N VAL A 218 -5.82 -18.02 8.43
CA VAL A 218 -5.28 -19.26 7.83
C VAL A 218 -5.05 -19.08 6.33
N ASN A 219 -6.00 -18.46 5.63
CA ASN A 219 -5.85 -18.18 4.20
C ASN A 219 -4.70 -17.18 3.94
N HIS A 220 -4.61 -16.09 4.70
CA HIS A 220 -3.52 -15.13 4.57
C HIS A 220 -2.15 -15.78 4.86
N LEU A 221 -2.07 -16.69 5.84
CA LEU A 221 -0.84 -17.45 6.12
C LEU A 221 -0.43 -18.29 4.91
N ARG A 222 -1.36 -19.02 4.29
CA ARG A 222 -1.09 -19.79 3.06
C ARG A 222 -0.58 -18.89 1.93
N CYS A 223 -1.26 -17.77 1.68
CA CYS A 223 -0.86 -16.83 0.63
C CYS A 223 0.53 -16.23 0.89
N LEU A 224 0.88 -15.99 2.15
CA LEU A 224 2.20 -15.50 2.54
C LEU A 224 3.28 -16.56 2.25
N HIS A 225 3.01 -17.85 2.50
CA HIS A 225 3.93 -18.93 2.12
C HIS A 225 4.14 -18.98 0.60
N GLU A 226 3.09 -18.90 -0.19
CA GLU A 226 3.16 -18.90 -1.67
C GLU A 226 3.94 -17.67 -2.19
N PHE A 227 3.79 -16.52 -1.54
CA PHE A 227 4.58 -15.32 -1.87
C PHE A 227 6.08 -15.54 -1.62
N VAL A 228 6.45 -16.09 -0.46
CA VAL A 228 7.85 -16.39 -0.11
C VAL A 228 8.44 -17.41 -1.09
N GLU A 229 7.68 -18.44 -1.48
CA GLU A 229 8.12 -19.44 -2.46
C GLU A 229 8.37 -18.81 -3.84
N SER A 230 7.48 -17.91 -4.27
CA SER A 230 7.64 -17.17 -5.53
C SER A 230 8.89 -16.28 -5.50
N GLN A 231 9.14 -15.57 -4.38
CA GLN A 231 10.37 -14.78 -4.20
C GLN A 231 11.63 -15.65 -4.21
N THR A 232 11.59 -16.77 -3.51
CA THR A 232 12.73 -17.71 -3.45
C THR A 232 13.08 -18.21 -4.86
N THR A 233 12.07 -18.58 -5.65
CA THR A 233 12.25 -19.02 -7.03
C THR A 233 12.87 -17.93 -7.89
N TYR A 234 12.37 -16.70 -7.79
CA TYR A 234 12.89 -15.55 -8.53
C TYR A 234 14.36 -15.26 -8.21
N TYR A 235 14.71 -15.19 -6.93
CA TYR A 235 16.10 -14.93 -6.52
C TYR A 235 17.05 -16.07 -6.87
N ALA A 236 16.60 -17.33 -6.75
CA ALA A 236 17.40 -18.47 -7.13
C ALA A 236 17.69 -18.49 -8.65
N GLN A 237 16.69 -18.23 -9.49
CA GLN A 237 16.88 -18.08 -10.92
C GLN A 237 17.82 -16.95 -11.28
N GLY A 238 17.61 -15.76 -10.67
CA GLY A 238 18.48 -14.59 -10.86
C GLY A 238 19.93 -14.89 -10.50
N TYR A 239 20.16 -15.54 -9.37
CA TYR A 239 21.50 -15.96 -8.96
C TYR A 239 22.16 -16.90 -9.97
N GLN A 240 21.45 -17.91 -10.47
CA GLN A 240 21.98 -18.84 -11.48
C GLN A 240 22.30 -18.14 -12.79
N PHE A 241 21.42 -17.25 -13.28
CA PHE A 241 21.68 -16.47 -14.51
C PHE A 241 22.95 -15.61 -14.37
N MET A 242 23.16 -14.97 -13.23
CA MET A 242 24.34 -14.16 -12.98
C MET A 242 25.62 -15.00 -12.84
N LEU A 243 25.56 -16.15 -12.20
CA LEU A 243 26.70 -17.08 -12.14
C LEU A 243 27.11 -17.57 -13.54
N ASP A 244 26.13 -17.93 -14.37
CA ASP A 244 26.39 -18.39 -15.74
C ASP A 244 27.00 -17.27 -16.58
N LEU A 245 26.50 -16.04 -16.44
CA LEU A 245 27.08 -14.87 -17.10
C LEU A 245 28.52 -14.64 -16.67
N GLN A 246 28.81 -14.69 -15.35
CA GLN A 246 30.17 -14.54 -14.84
C GLN A 246 31.14 -15.57 -15.44
N LYS A 247 30.71 -16.84 -15.54
CA LYS A 247 31.50 -17.91 -16.17
C LYS A 247 31.77 -17.60 -17.66
N GLN A 248 30.73 -17.11 -18.39
CA GLN A 248 30.85 -16.80 -19.81
C GLN A 248 31.71 -15.58 -20.11
N LEU A 249 31.73 -14.59 -19.20
CA LEU A 249 32.55 -13.38 -19.36
C LEU A 249 34.03 -13.65 -19.03
N GLY A 250 34.30 -14.64 -18.16
CA GLY A 250 35.66 -14.91 -17.66
C GLY A 250 36.20 -13.78 -16.78
N ARG A 251 37.48 -13.88 -16.44
CA ARG A 251 38.18 -12.76 -15.80
C ARG A 251 38.46 -11.69 -16.84
N PHE A 252 38.16 -10.43 -16.51
CA PHE A 252 38.56 -9.29 -17.34
C PHE A 252 40.09 -9.33 -17.49
N PRO A 253 40.64 -9.33 -18.72
CA PRO A 253 42.09 -9.26 -18.90
C PRO A 253 42.59 -7.95 -18.28
N GLY A 254 43.41 -8.04 -17.25
CA GLY A 254 43.90 -6.89 -16.44
C GLY A 254 44.85 -5.94 -17.18
N THR A 255 44.85 -5.93 -18.51
CA THR A 255 45.71 -5.10 -19.35
C THR A 255 44.92 -4.53 -20.54
N PHE A 256 44.08 -3.55 -20.29
CA PHE A 256 43.85 -2.47 -21.25
C PHE A 256 44.68 -1.26 -20.83
N VAL A 257 46.00 -1.43 -20.90
CA VAL A 257 46.92 -0.27 -21.02
C VAL A 257 46.83 0.18 -22.46
N GLY A 258 46.37 1.42 -22.68
CA GLY A 258 46.34 2.03 -23.96
C GLY A 258 47.72 1.96 -24.63
N ASN A 259 47.75 1.70 -25.94
CA ASN A 259 48.95 1.84 -26.79
C ASN A 259 49.54 3.23 -26.60
N ALA A 260 50.61 3.32 -25.80
CA ALA A 260 51.63 4.32 -25.92
C ALA A 260 52.89 3.55 -26.30
N GLU A 261 53.28 3.75 -27.56
CA GLU A 261 54.55 3.29 -28.06
C GLU A 261 55.71 3.70 -27.14
N SER A 262 56.51 2.73 -26.68
CA SER A 262 57.94 2.93 -26.48
C SER A 262 58.66 1.60 -26.41
N THR A 263 59.51 1.44 -27.38
CA THR A 263 60.62 0.49 -27.58
C THR A 263 61.54 0.40 -26.39
N SER A 264 61.84 -0.83 -25.92
CA SER A 264 63.20 -1.37 -25.64
C SER A 264 63.15 -2.65 -24.79
N PRO A 265 64.13 -3.54 -24.87
CA PRO A 265 64.01 -4.99 -24.70
C PRO A 265 64.36 -5.53 -23.31
N PRO A 266 64.25 -6.86 -23.08
CA PRO A 266 64.18 -7.46 -21.74
C PRO A 266 65.55 -7.86 -21.18
N PRO A 267 65.60 -8.20 -19.88
CA PRO A 267 66.33 -9.38 -19.54
C PRO A 267 65.56 -10.38 -18.60
N ALA A 268 66.12 -11.55 -18.70
CA ALA A 268 65.70 -12.88 -18.38
C ALA A 268 65.45 -13.24 -16.90
N THR A 269 64.63 -14.34 -16.79
CA THR A 269 64.71 -15.47 -15.85
C THR A 269 64.54 -15.22 -14.33
N THR A 270 63.50 -15.79 -13.76
CA THR A 270 63.52 -17.02 -12.94
C THR A 270 62.12 -17.49 -12.55
N SER A 271 61.90 -18.81 -12.69
CA SER A 271 60.72 -19.58 -12.27
C SER A 271 60.91 -20.06 -10.81
N PRO A 272 60.05 -20.91 -10.26
CA PRO A 272 58.68 -20.68 -9.81
C PRO A 272 58.53 -20.96 -8.29
N THR A 273 57.53 -20.47 -7.66
CA THR A 273 57.09 -21.03 -6.36
C THR A 273 55.59 -21.14 -6.28
N THR A 274 55.17 -22.36 -6.17
CA THR A 274 53.84 -22.86 -5.86
C THR A 274 53.39 -22.32 -4.50
N VAL A 275 52.23 -21.67 -4.42
CA VAL A 275 51.54 -21.53 -3.14
C VAL A 275 50.02 -21.73 -3.38
N ALA A 276 49.51 -22.60 -2.52
CA ALA A 276 48.16 -23.15 -2.50
C ALA A 276 47.03 -22.13 -2.41
N ALA A 277 45.90 -22.48 -3.01
CA ALA A 277 44.64 -21.80 -2.90
C ALA A 277 44.11 -21.79 -1.47
N THR A 278 43.89 -20.59 -0.93
CA THR A 278 43.09 -20.41 0.28
C THR A 278 41.89 -19.57 -0.09
N ILE A 279 40.70 -20.13 0.11
CA ILE A 279 39.38 -19.50 -0.06
C ILE A 279 39.23 -18.46 1.04
N PRO A 280 38.96 -17.19 0.77
CA PRO A 280 38.59 -16.25 1.81
C PRO A 280 37.15 -16.46 2.23
N ALA A 281 36.95 -16.69 3.52
CA ALA A 281 35.68 -16.72 4.20
C ALA A 281 34.96 -15.36 4.15
N VAL A 282 33.66 -15.42 4.05
CA VAL A 282 32.71 -14.29 4.14
C VAL A 282 32.87 -13.60 5.51
N PRO A 283 33.01 -12.26 5.59
CA PRO A 283 33.03 -11.57 6.88
C PRO A 283 31.64 -11.49 7.49
N ILE A 284 31.52 -12.00 8.69
CA ILE A 284 30.38 -11.80 9.59
C ILE A 284 30.48 -10.36 10.12
N ILE A 285 29.38 -9.61 9.99
CA ILE A 285 29.23 -8.23 10.47
C ILE A 285 29.07 -8.28 12.01
N PRO A 286 29.94 -7.63 12.80
CA PRO A 286 29.69 -7.50 14.23
C PRO A 286 28.79 -6.32 14.55
N VAL A 287 27.89 -6.55 15.50
CA VAL A 287 27.02 -5.57 16.14
C VAL A 287 27.86 -4.50 16.83
N VAL A 288 27.59 -3.22 16.59
CA VAL A 288 28.26 -2.07 17.16
C VAL A 288 27.51 -1.56 18.38
N PRO A 289 28.16 -1.25 19.50
CA PRO A 289 27.58 -0.36 20.51
C PRO A 289 27.94 1.10 20.21
N THR A 290 26.93 1.95 20.40
CA THR A 290 26.97 3.41 20.34
C THR A 290 28.02 4.06 21.25
N VAL A 291 28.79 5.04 20.75
CA VAL A 291 29.12 6.34 21.38
C VAL A 291 29.78 7.29 20.36
N GLY A 292 29.21 8.51 20.24
CA GLY A 292 29.87 9.82 20.20
C GLY A 292 30.68 10.29 19.01
N GLY A 293 30.09 11.23 18.23
CA GLY A 293 30.75 12.48 17.83
C GLY A 293 31.60 12.50 16.56
N ALA A 294 31.09 13.12 15.53
CA ALA A 294 31.66 14.23 14.75
C ALA A 294 31.17 14.23 13.29
N SER A 295 30.57 15.32 12.97
CA SER A 295 30.19 15.94 11.69
C SER A 295 30.82 15.43 10.39
N ASN A 296 29.97 15.11 9.40
CA ASN A 296 30.18 15.47 8.01
C ASN A 296 28.84 15.77 7.30
N PRO A 297 28.81 16.76 6.38
CA PRO A 297 27.57 17.41 5.93
C PRO A 297 27.12 16.87 4.59
N ALA A 298 26.07 16.04 4.56
CA ALA A 298 25.28 15.79 3.37
C ALA A 298 23.97 15.06 3.75
N THR A 299 23.08 15.76 4.38
CA THR A 299 21.61 15.54 4.42
C THR A 299 21.02 16.63 5.31
N ALA A 300 20.90 17.83 4.74
CA ALA A 300 20.26 18.95 5.40
C ALA A 300 19.12 19.44 4.49
N VAL A 301 18.00 18.75 4.48
CA VAL A 301 16.71 19.33 4.10
C VAL A 301 15.56 18.66 4.87
N ASP A 302 15.79 18.29 6.13
CA ASP A 302 14.67 17.99 7.03
C ASP A 302 14.73 18.88 8.27
N ARG A 303 14.96 20.17 7.99
CA ARG A 303 14.74 21.24 8.95
C ARG A 303 13.34 21.75 8.69
N ALA A 304 12.45 21.64 9.68
CA ALA A 304 11.11 22.17 9.69
C ALA A 304 11.03 23.50 8.89
N LEU A 305 10.66 23.39 7.62
CA LEU A 305 10.34 24.54 6.79
C LEU A 305 9.12 25.19 7.42
N ASN A 306 9.30 26.40 7.92
CA ASN A 306 8.17 27.22 8.36
C ASN A 306 7.37 27.58 7.10
N LEU A 307 6.36 26.75 6.79
CA LEU A 307 5.57 26.81 5.56
C LEU A 307 4.90 28.18 5.33
N ASN A 308 4.76 28.99 6.38
CA ASN A 308 4.19 30.33 6.29
C ASN A 308 5.12 31.35 5.59
N ASP A 309 6.43 31.08 5.55
CA ASP A 309 7.43 32.00 4.92
C ASP A 309 7.77 31.58 3.47
N VAL A 310 7.22 30.45 2.98
CA VAL A 310 7.50 29.95 1.63
C VAL A 310 6.71 30.74 0.61
N LYS A 311 7.39 31.46 -0.27
CA LYS A 311 6.78 32.17 -1.40
C LYS A 311 6.69 31.27 -2.63
N PRO A 312 5.62 31.38 -3.44
CA PRO A 312 5.53 30.68 -4.72
C PRO A 312 6.74 30.96 -5.61
N PRO A 313 7.27 29.94 -6.33
CA PRO A 313 8.38 30.13 -7.23
C PRO A 313 7.99 31.00 -8.44
N ALA A 314 8.97 31.65 -9.06
CA ALA A 314 8.78 32.42 -10.29
C ALA A 314 8.24 31.61 -11.48
N SER A 315 8.31 30.27 -11.42
CA SER A 315 7.75 29.32 -12.39
C SER A 315 6.23 29.20 -12.36
N GLY A 316 5.57 29.89 -11.40
CA GLY A 316 4.12 29.98 -11.34
C GLY A 316 3.45 28.92 -10.46
N THR A 317 2.18 29.19 -10.17
CA THR A 317 1.27 28.31 -9.44
C THR A 317 0.25 27.72 -10.40
N ARG A 318 -0.31 26.56 -10.08
CA ARG A 318 -1.39 25.92 -10.85
C ARG A 318 -2.61 25.74 -9.96
N LYS A 319 -3.79 25.67 -10.57
CA LYS A 319 -5.00 25.22 -9.88
C LYS A 319 -5.07 23.70 -9.94
N ALA A 320 -5.51 23.10 -8.86
CA ALA A 320 -5.77 21.68 -8.79
C ALA A 320 -7.13 21.43 -8.14
N ARG A 321 -7.84 20.42 -8.64
CA ARG A 321 -9.02 19.87 -8.00
C ARG A 321 -8.59 18.69 -7.15
N VAL A 322 -9.09 18.60 -5.93
CA VAL A 322 -8.87 17.47 -5.04
C VAL A 322 -9.80 16.32 -5.45
N LEU A 323 -9.24 15.13 -5.66
CA LEU A 323 -9.99 13.95 -6.09
C LEU A 323 -10.60 13.16 -4.93
N TYR A 324 -9.94 13.17 -3.75
CA TYR A 324 -10.34 12.40 -2.58
C TYR A 324 -10.03 13.17 -1.30
N ASP A 325 -10.81 12.91 -0.24
CA ASP A 325 -10.51 13.42 1.09
C ASP A 325 -9.13 12.92 1.56
N TYR A 326 -8.33 13.83 2.11
CA TYR A 326 -7.00 13.53 2.66
C TYR A 326 -6.91 14.01 4.10
N GLU A 327 -6.72 13.08 5.01
CA GLU A 327 -6.44 13.39 6.42
C GLU A 327 -4.92 13.52 6.61
N VAL A 328 -4.48 14.60 7.27
CA VAL A 328 -3.07 14.87 7.52
C VAL A 328 -2.46 13.81 8.42
N ALA A 329 -1.28 13.33 8.05
CA ALA A 329 -0.45 12.45 8.87
C ALA A 329 0.55 13.25 9.72
N ASP A 330 0.89 14.48 9.29
CA ASP A 330 1.88 15.37 9.90
C ASP A 330 1.38 16.82 9.89
N SER A 331 1.84 17.62 10.85
CA SER A 331 1.52 19.07 10.97
C SER A 331 2.04 19.92 9.80
N SER A 332 2.92 19.39 8.95
CA SER A 332 3.41 20.03 7.72
C SER A 332 2.51 19.79 6.50
N GLU A 333 1.46 19.00 6.63
CA GLU A 333 0.55 18.64 5.56
C GLU A 333 -0.74 19.47 5.60
N LEU A 334 -1.44 19.56 4.46
CA LEU A 334 -2.73 20.23 4.34
C LEU A 334 -3.82 19.18 4.15
N ALA A 335 -4.81 19.15 5.05
CA ALA A 335 -6.00 18.31 4.88
C ALA A 335 -6.79 18.76 3.65
N LEU A 336 -7.28 17.81 2.86
CA LEU A 336 -8.00 18.07 1.62
C LEU A 336 -9.42 17.48 1.71
N LEU A 337 -10.36 18.15 1.08
CA LEU A 337 -11.72 17.65 0.87
C LEU A 337 -11.93 17.40 -0.62
N ALA A 338 -12.59 16.29 -0.95
CA ALA A 338 -12.89 15.95 -2.34
C ALA A 338 -13.66 17.09 -3.03
N ASP A 339 -13.39 17.29 -4.32
CA ASP A 339 -13.93 18.33 -5.18
C ASP A 339 -13.54 19.78 -4.83
N GLU A 340 -12.74 20.02 -3.80
CA GLU A 340 -12.24 21.38 -3.54
C GLU A 340 -11.17 21.83 -4.55
N LEU A 341 -11.09 23.15 -4.77
CA LEU A 341 -10.08 23.77 -5.63
C LEU A 341 -9.00 24.43 -4.77
N ILE A 342 -7.77 23.97 -4.95
CA ILE A 342 -6.61 24.52 -4.27
C ILE A 342 -5.59 25.08 -5.28
N THR A 343 -4.68 25.92 -4.81
CA THR A 343 -3.53 26.39 -5.59
C THR A 343 -2.32 25.55 -5.21
N VAL A 344 -1.60 25.03 -6.19
CA VAL A 344 -0.43 24.15 -5.95
C VAL A 344 0.80 24.61 -6.70
N TYR A 345 1.98 24.33 -6.14
CA TYR A 345 3.29 24.55 -6.75
C TYR A 345 4.35 23.63 -6.16
N SER A 346 5.43 23.40 -6.90
CA SER A 346 6.58 22.63 -6.42
C SER A 346 7.70 23.57 -5.97
N LEU A 347 8.52 23.09 -5.03
CA LEU A 347 9.75 23.77 -4.60
C LEU A 347 10.98 22.99 -5.07
N PRO A 348 12.08 23.69 -5.41
CA PRO A 348 13.33 23.02 -5.74
C PRO A 348 13.82 22.13 -4.60
N GLY A 349 14.12 20.86 -4.90
CA GLY A 349 14.58 19.89 -3.92
C GLY A 349 13.49 19.19 -3.09
N MET A 350 12.22 19.45 -3.39
CA MET A 350 11.10 18.72 -2.78
C MET A 350 10.89 17.38 -3.49
N ASP A 351 10.37 16.40 -2.74
CA ASP A 351 9.98 15.10 -3.27
C ASP A 351 8.96 15.30 -4.41
N PRO A 352 9.15 14.66 -5.59
CA PRO A 352 8.28 14.79 -6.75
C PRO A 352 6.84 14.31 -6.50
N ASP A 353 6.60 13.49 -5.49
CA ASP A 353 5.28 13.00 -5.12
C ASP A 353 4.49 14.00 -4.27
N TRP A 354 5.08 15.14 -3.91
CA TRP A 354 4.48 16.16 -3.08
C TRP A 354 4.50 17.54 -3.73
N LEU A 355 3.44 18.31 -3.51
CA LEU A 355 3.35 19.72 -3.87
C LEU A 355 3.07 20.55 -2.60
N ILE A 356 3.30 21.85 -2.68
CA ILE A 356 2.73 22.77 -1.69
C ILE A 356 1.34 23.15 -2.17
N GLY A 357 0.34 22.89 -1.34
CA GLY A 357 -1.04 23.30 -1.52
C GLY A 357 -1.38 24.51 -0.68
N GLU A 358 -2.13 25.45 -1.26
CA GLU A 358 -2.66 26.64 -0.59
C GLU A 358 -4.17 26.69 -0.72
N ARG A 359 -4.85 26.85 0.42
CA ARG A 359 -6.29 27.04 0.54
C ARG A 359 -6.57 28.23 1.46
N GLY A 360 -6.84 29.39 0.88
CA GLY A 360 -6.99 30.64 1.66
C GLY A 360 -5.71 30.96 2.44
N ASN A 361 -5.81 31.00 3.77
CA ASN A 361 -4.66 31.24 4.65
C ASN A 361 -3.96 29.96 5.13
N GLN A 362 -4.42 28.79 4.69
CA GLN A 362 -3.82 27.52 5.06
C GLN A 362 -2.87 27.05 3.96
N LYS A 363 -1.71 26.55 4.38
CA LYS A 363 -0.65 26.07 3.50
C LYS A 363 -0.03 24.82 4.09
N GLY A 364 0.20 23.81 3.25
CA GLY A 364 0.82 22.56 3.67
C GLY A 364 1.24 21.70 2.47
N LYS A 365 1.95 20.62 2.75
CA LYS A 365 2.27 19.63 1.75
C LYS A 365 0.99 18.86 1.35
N VAL A 366 0.84 18.58 0.07
CA VAL A 366 -0.28 17.81 -0.48
C VAL A 366 0.25 16.73 -1.43
N PRO A 367 -0.26 15.51 -1.37
CA PRO A 367 0.20 14.43 -2.24
C PRO A 367 -0.34 14.63 -3.66
N VAL A 368 0.53 14.53 -4.67
CA VAL A 368 0.17 14.71 -6.08
C VAL A 368 -0.91 13.74 -6.53
N THR A 369 -0.93 12.53 -5.98
CA THR A 369 -1.90 11.47 -6.31
C THR A 369 -3.35 11.78 -5.94
N TYR A 370 -3.58 12.79 -5.09
CA TYR A 370 -4.91 13.23 -4.68
C TYR A 370 -5.40 14.46 -5.48
N LEU A 371 -4.65 14.88 -6.50
CA LEU A 371 -4.88 16.11 -7.23
C LEU A 371 -5.05 15.89 -8.73
N GLU A 372 -6.06 16.52 -9.30
CA GLU A 372 -6.21 16.74 -10.74
C GLU A 372 -5.71 18.16 -11.05
N LEU A 373 -4.57 18.26 -11.75
CA LEU A 373 -4.03 19.56 -12.15
C LEU A 373 -4.89 20.15 -13.27
N LEU A 374 -5.39 21.36 -13.03
CA LEU A 374 -6.15 22.10 -14.03
C LEU A 374 -5.19 22.94 -14.87
N SER A 375 -5.34 22.84 -16.18
CA SER A 375 -4.54 23.56 -17.19
C SER A 375 -4.91 25.05 -17.25
#